data_e0d82a7c8ba17fa0e79a0fc3fd68e8f4
#
_entry.id   e0d82a7c8ba17fa0e79a0fc3fd68e8f4
#
_cell.length_a   1.000
_cell.length_b   1.000
_cell.length_c   1.000
_cell.angle_alpha   90.00
_cell.angle_beta   90.00
_cell.angle_gamma   90.00
#
_symmetry.space_group_name_H-M   'P 1'
#
loop_
_entity.id
_entity.type
_entity.pdbx_description
1 polymer ?
#
loop_
_entity_poly.entity_id
_entity_poly.type
_entity_poly.pdbx_seq_one_letter_code
_entity_poly.pdbx_strand_id
1 'polypeptide(L)'
;MIKISASAVHRIKKCAHSAFLESSMPREWQYRDGYKQQAERGTAIHAAAEDVLNAAITGLSGAKITALIKKVCKTKLKEYAFDDCFYTIKTYVSYVLKTHKQADKNWIDTDIAVEEKHRKTILGCDMVAKLDASIFCFANFGFYIHIFDLKTGYIDYEATAYDQLRFTALLLSLLFPKNMDFKGFTIHTVQPLYYDATKQIITHTEQITTKQARKELAELAEFVKTGKCAMGSHCRFCPCVLGCKSVNDLVDFINSNEVENMDMSRLEYVYDSRDAIDAFMRACEGKLIEFADRGESGKYEVREKSGHKKWKDEKAVEKSLRIFGDGIYGKRKLLSPAKMEKFTSDDLSALYETPKVKILVKKENVFEVLDFHPIATDQR
;
A
#
# COMPACT_ATOMS: atom_id res chain seq x y z
N MET A 1 -12.15 -17.23 13.48
CA MET A 1 -12.82 -16.89 12.20
C MET A 1 -11.76 -16.26 11.30
N ILE A 2 -11.63 -16.75 10.08
CA ILE A 2 -10.61 -16.21 9.13
C ILE A 2 -11.11 -14.88 8.59
N LYS A 3 -10.26 -13.84 8.69
CA LYS A 3 -10.58 -12.51 8.18
C LYS A 3 -10.03 -12.32 6.77
N ILE A 4 -10.87 -11.83 5.87
CA ILE A 4 -10.51 -11.46 4.49
C ILE A 4 -10.75 -9.96 4.35
N SER A 5 -9.68 -9.17 4.32
CA SER A 5 -9.78 -7.72 4.10
C SER A 5 -9.58 -7.35 2.64
N ALA A 6 -10.25 -6.31 2.18
CA ALA A 6 -10.11 -5.81 0.81
C ALA A 6 -8.66 -5.56 0.42
N SER A 7 -7.87 -4.92 1.30
CA SER A 7 -6.44 -4.64 1.06
C SER A 7 -5.55 -5.88 0.96
N ALA A 8 -6.02 -7.05 1.45
CA ALA A 8 -5.26 -8.29 1.41
C ALA A 8 -5.66 -9.22 0.25
N VAL A 9 -6.78 -8.93 -0.43
CA VAL A 9 -7.38 -9.85 -1.43
C VAL A 9 -6.41 -10.21 -2.55
N HIS A 10 -5.65 -9.26 -3.07
CA HIS A 10 -4.67 -9.53 -4.13
C HIS A 10 -3.65 -10.59 -3.71
N ARG A 11 -3.13 -10.50 -2.49
CA ARG A 11 -2.23 -11.48 -1.89
C ARG A 11 -2.94 -12.81 -1.61
N ILE A 12 -4.16 -12.72 -1.04
CA ILE A 12 -4.97 -13.90 -0.68
C ILE A 12 -5.29 -14.76 -1.90
N LYS A 13 -5.65 -14.15 -3.02
CA LYS A 13 -5.90 -14.86 -4.29
C LYS A 13 -4.70 -15.69 -4.76
N LYS A 14 -3.49 -15.30 -4.39
CA LYS A 14 -2.25 -16.02 -4.71
C LYS A 14 -1.86 -17.03 -3.64
N CYS A 15 -2.17 -16.75 -2.36
CA CYS A 15 -1.79 -17.59 -1.23
C CYS A 15 -2.90 -17.59 -0.16
N ALA A 16 -3.75 -18.61 -0.17
CA ALA A 16 -4.84 -18.79 0.81
C ALA A 16 -4.30 -18.84 2.26
N HIS A 17 -3.17 -19.47 2.47
CA HIS A 17 -2.52 -19.59 3.78
C HIS A 17 -2.21 -18.24 4.43
N SER A 18 -1.96 -17.21 3.62
CA SER A 18 -1.66 -15.87 4.12
C SER A 18 -2.82 -15.23 4.92
N ALA A 19 -4.08 -15.54 4.59
CA ALA A 19 -5.25 -15.08 5.35
C ALA A 19 -5.37 -15.81 6.69
N PHE A 20 -5.06 -17.09 6.69
CA PHE A 20 -5.06 -17.91 7.91
C PHE A 20 -4.00 -17.41 8.89
N LEU A 21 -2.77 -17.26 8.44
CA LEU A 21 -1.66 -16.75 9.26
C LEU A 21 -1.96 -15.35 9.82
N GLU A 22 -2.44 -14.41 9.00
CA GLU A 22 -2.77 -13.06 9.45
C GLU A 22 -3.88 -13.05 10.51
N SER A 23 -4.80 -14.03 10.44
CA SER A 23 -5.89 -14.16 11.41
C SER A 23 -5.50 -14.82 12.72
N SER A 24 -4.46 -15.67 12.72
CA SER A 24 -4.00 -16.46 13.87
C SER A 24 -2.76 -15.89 14.54
N MET A 25 -1.94 -15.15 13.82
CA MET A 25 -0.68 -14.61 14.32
C MET A 25 -0.91 -13.34 15.14
N PRO A 26 -0.34 -13.20 16.35
CA PRO A 26 -0.38 -11.98 17.13
C PRO A 26 0.16 -10.77 16.34
N ARG A 27 -0.42 -9.60 16.56
CA ARG A 27 -0.06 -8.38 15.77
C ARG A 27 1.39 -7.97 15.94
N GLU A 28 1.98 -8.20 17.09
CA GLU A 28 3.39 -7.91 17.42
C GLU A 28 4.36 -8.77 16.60
N TRP A 29 3.92 -9.91 16.09
CA TRP A 29 4.69 -10.80 15.20
C TRP A 29 4.46 -10.52 13.72
N GLN A 30 3.47 -9.69 13.40
CA GLN A 30 3.23 -9.29 12.02
C GLN A 30 4.20 -8.17 11.64
N TYR A 31 4.96 -8.39 10.58
CA TYR A 31 5.85 -7.39 10.02
C TYR A 31 5.14 -6.60 8.93
N ARG A 32 5.27 -5.29 8.98
CA ARG A 32 4.84 -4.40 7.89
C ARG A 32 6.03 -3.55 7.50
N ASP A 33 6.45 -3.70 6.25
CA ASP A 33 7.65 -3.09 5.69
C ASP A 33 7.76 -1.59 6.05
N GLY A 34 8.98 -1.14 6.35
CA GLY A 34 9.34 0.13 6.96
C GLY A 34 9.03 1.43 6.19
N TYR A 35 8.07 1.41 5.28
CA TYR A 35 7.50 2.64 4.66
C TYR A 35 6.59 3.42 5.62
N LYS A 36 6.93 3.41 6.92
CA LYS A 36 6.12 4.02 7.98
C LYS A 36 5.76 5.49 7.67
N GLN A 37 6.73 6.30 7.27
CA GLN A 37 6.49 7.70 6.91
C GLN A 37 5.56 7.87 5.70
N GLN A 38 5.71 7.04 4.66
CA GLN A 38 4.83 7.11 3.49
C GLN A 38 3.41 6.65 3.82
N ALA A 39 3.29 5.61 4.65
CA ALA A 39 1.99 5.13 5.13
C ALA A 39 1.31 6.16 6.04
N GLU A 40 2.05 6.81 6.95
CA GLU A 40 1.57 7.90 7.81
C GLU A 40 1.10 9.10 6.99
N ARG A 41 1.90 9.53 5.99
CA ARG A 41 1.52 10.57 5.05
C ARG A 41 0.24 10.20 4.29
N GLY A 42 0.19 8.98 3.76
CA GLY A 42 -1.00 8.47 3.06
C GLY A 42 -2.24 8.55 3.94
N THR A 43 -2.17 8.02 5.16
CA THR A 43 -3.26 8.04 6.13
C THR A 43 -3.71 9.47 6.46
N ALA A 44 -2.77 10.40 6.64
CA ALA A 44 -3.09 11.80 6.93
C ALA A 44 -3.79 12.49 5.75
N ILE A 45 -3.37 12.21 4.51
CA ILE A 45 -4.01 12.75 3.30
C ILE A 45 -5.42 12.18 3.11
N HIS A 46 -5.63 10.87 3.34
CA HIS A 46 -6.95 10.25 3.29
C HIS A 46 -7.91 10.90 4.30
N ALA A 47 -7.50 11.02 5.56
CA ALA A 47 -8.31 11.67 6.60
C ALA A 47 -8.63 13.14 6.24
N ALA A 48 -7.69 13.85 5.63
CA ALA A 48 -7.91 15.23 5.19
C ALA A 48 -8.88 15.30 3.99
N ALA A 49 -8.81 14.36 3.05
CA ALA A 49 -9.72 14.26 1.92
C ALA A 49 -11.15 13.91 2.37
N GLU A 50 -11.27 13.00 3.36
CA GLU A 50 -12.52 12.66 4.04
C GLU A 50 -13.22 13.88 4.64
N ASP A 51 -12.50 14.67 5.47
CA ASP A 51 -13.06 15.90 6.06
C ASP A 51 -13.60 16.86 5.01
N VAL A 52 -12.84 17.06 3.93
CA VAL A 52 -13.22 17.97 2.85
C VAL A 52 -14.42 17.44 2.07
N LEU A 53 -14.44 16.15 1.77
CA LEU A 53 -15.54 15.53 1.02
C LEU A 53 -16.82 15.54 1.83
N ASN A 54 -16.79 15.22 3.12
CA ASN A 54 -17.92 15.32 4.04
C ASN A 54 -18.49 16.74 4.11
N ALA A 55 -17.63 17.75 4.20
CA ALA A 55 -18.07 19.14 4.16
C ALA A 55 -18.69 19.54 2.81
N ALA A 56 -18.19 18.98 1.70
CA ALA A 56 -18.71 19.26 0.37
C ALA A 56 -20.12 18.66 0.15
N ILE A 57 -20.35 17.43 0.59
CA ILE A 57 -21.67 16.77 0.47
C ILE A 57 -22.73 17.42 1.38
N THR A 58 -22.32 18.08 2.47
CA THR A 58 -23.25 18.87 3.33
C THR A 58 -23.53 20.26 2.77
N GLY A 59 -23.18 20.56 1.51
CA GLY A 59 -23.60 21.78 0.80
C GLY A 59 -22.55 22.91 0.76
N LEU A 60 -21.27 22.62 1.05
CA LEU A 60 -20.23 23.62 0.93
C LEU A 60 -19.96 24.00 -0.54
N SER A 61 -19.94 25.27 -0.88
CA SER A 61 -19.69 25.74 -2.25
C SER A 61 -18.23 25.56 -2.70
N GLY A 62 -17.99 25.51 -4.02
CA GLY A 62 -16.67 25.25 -4.59
C GLY A 62 -15.54 26.18 -4.11
N ALA A 63 -15.80 27.49 -3.93
CA ALA A 63 -14.82 28.42 -3.38
C ALA A 63 -14.49 28.11 -1.92
N LYS A 64 -15.51 27.77 -1.11
CA LYS A 64 -15.35 27.38 0.29
C LYS A 64 -14.64 26.02 0.41
N ILE A 65 -14.91 25.06 -0.48
CA ILE A 65 -14.18 23.79 -0.55
C ILE A 65 -12.68 24.05 -0.77
N THR A 66 -12.34 24.91 -1.74
CA THR A 66 -10.94 25.27 -2.00
C THR A 66 -10.27 25.93 -0.78
N ALA A 67 -10.98 26.81 -0.09
CA ALA A 67 -10.49 27.44 1.15
C ALA A 67 -10.29 26.41 2.28
N LEU A 68 -11.21 25.43 2.40
CA LEU A 68 -11.11 24.35 3.38
C LEU A 68 -9.91 23.47 3.09
N ILE A 69 -9.67 23.05 1.83
CA ILE A 69 -8.48 22.28 1.45
C ILE A 69 -7.21 23.03 1.87
N LYS A 70 -7.10 24.33 1.56
CA LYS A 70 -5.95 25.15 1.97
C LYS A 70 -5.76 25.16 3.48
N LYS A 71 -6.86 25.29 4.24
CA LYS A 71 -6.83 25.28 5.71
C LYS A 71 -6.31 23.93 6.23
N VAL A 72 -6.87 22.83 5.76
CA VAL A 72 -6.50 21.46 6.20
C VAL A 72 -5.03 21.17 5.88
N CYS A 73 -4.55 21.53 4.68
CA CYS A 73 -3.13 21.37 4.33
C CYS A 73 -2.21 22.15 5.27
N LYS A 74 -2.58 23.37 5.66
CA LYS A 74 -1.79 24.20 6.56
C LYS A 74 -1.80 23.74 8.03
N THR A 75 -2.88 23.08 8.46
CA THR A 75 -3.07 22.72 9.88
C THR A 75 -2.79 21.25 10.16
N LYS A 76 -3.41 20.34 9.40
CA LYS A 76 -3.31 18.89 9.62
C LYS A 76 -2.14 18.24 8.87
N LEU A 77 -1.70 18.84 7.76
CA LEU A 77 -0.67 18.30 6.87
C LEU A 77 0.59 19.19 6.81
N LYS A 78 0.82 20.01 7.84
CA LYS A 78 1.91 20.98 7.91
C LYS A 78 3.32 20.38 7.76
N GLU A 79 3.47 19.08 8.04
CA GLU A 79 4.74 18.32 7.97
C GLU A 79 5.04 17.83 6.54
N TYR A 80 4.08 17.99 5.61
CA TYR A 80 4.19 17.52 4.22
C TYR A 80 4.17 18.69 3.25
N ALA A 81 4.69 18.47 2.03
CA ALA A 81 4.71 19.50 1.00
C ALA A 81 3.28 19.98 0.68
N PHE A 82 3.04 21.28 0.88
CA PHE A 82 1.71 21.88 0.76
C PHE A 82 1.10 21.68 -0.63
N ASP A 83 1.86 21.98 -1.69
CA ASP A 83 1.39 21.91 -3.07
C ASP A 83 0.95 20.49 -3.45
N ASP A 84 1.71 19.47 -3.03
CA ASP A 84 1.40 18.06 -3.27
C ASP A 84 0.12 17.64 -2.57
N CYS A 85 -0.01 17.97 -1.28
CA CYS A 85 -1.20 17.66 -0.50
C CYS A 85 -2.44 18.39 -1.05
N PHE A 86 -2.29 19.68 -1.37
CA PHE A 86 -3.36 20.49 -1.92
C PHE A 86 -3.84 19.94 -3.27
N TYR A 87 -2.91 19.64 -4.18
CA TYR A 87 -3.23 19.08 -5.50
C TYR A 87 -3.91 17.73 -5.38
N THR A 88 -3.39 16.84 -4.54
CA THR A 88 -3.91 15.50 -4.31
C THR A 88 -5.36 15.55 -3.82
N ILE A 89 -5.63 16.28 -2.73
CA ILE A 89 -6.97 16.39 -2.15
C ILE A 89 -7.93 17.07 -3.12
N LYS A 90 -7.50 18.17 -3.75
CA LYS A 90 -8.33 18.91 -4.71
C LYS A 90 -8.74 18.03 -5.89
N THR A 91 -7.81 17.31 -6.47
CA THR A 91 -8.08 16.42 -7.62
C THR A 91 -9.05 15.33 -7.25
N TYR A 92 -8.81 14.64 -6.13
CA TYR A 92 -9.67 13.57 -5.64
C TYR A 92 -11.10 14.07 -5.37
N VAL A 93 -11.25 15.07 -4.51
CA VAL A 93 -12.56 15.63 -4.13
C VAL A 93 -13.32 16.15 -5.35
N SER A 94 -12.64 16.91 -6.22
CA SER A 94 -13.27 17.44 -7.43
C SER A 94 -13.75 16.34 -8.36
N TYR A 95 -12.99 15.25 -8.47
CA TYR A 95 -13.35 14.11 -9.31
C TYR A 95 -14.56 13.35 -8.76
N VAL A 96 -14.59 13.05 -7.46
CA VAL A 96 -15.73 12.39 -6.80
C VAL A 96 -17.01 13.22 -6.98
N LEU A 97 -16.96 14.52 -6.67
CA LEU A 97 -18.11 15.42 -6.80
C LEU A 97 -18.58 15.59 -8.25
N LYS A 98 -17.66 15.62 -9.21
CA LYS A 98 -18.01 15.65 -10.65
C LYS A 98 -18.74 14.38 -11.06
N THR A 99 -18.25 13.21 -10.62
CA THR A 99 -18.87 11.91 -10.92
C THR A 99 -20.26 11.82 -10.28
N HIS A 100 -20.42 12.26 -9.02
CA HIS A 100 -21.72 12.33 -8.35
C HIS A 100 -22.71 13.19 -9.13
N LYS A 101 -22.32 14.41 -9.50
CA LYS A 101 -23.18 15.30 -10.32
C LYS A 101 -23.55 14.71 -11.68
N GLN A 102 -22.71 13.85 -12.27
CA GLN A 102 -23.06 13.15 -13.50
C GLN A 102 -24.01 11.99 -13.22
N ALA A 103 -23.85 11.28 -12.13
CA ALA A 103 -24.74 10.21 -11.69
C ALA A 103 -26.15 10.76 -11.43
N ASP A 104 -26.30 11.86 -10.69
CA ASP A 104 -27.59 12.51 -10.40
C ASP A 104 -28.43 12.81 -11.64
N LYS A 105 -27.80 13.02 -12.80
CA LYS A 105 -28.50 13.28 -14.05
C LYS A 105 -29.04 12.01 -14.73
N ASN A 106 -28.45 10.87 -14.41
CA ASN A 106 -28.69 9.60 -15.12
C ASN A 106 -29.47 8.59 -14.29
N TRP A 107 -29.56 8.79 -12.99
CA TRP A 107 -30.21 7.89 -12.04
C TRP A 107 -31.36 8.61 -11.31
N ILE A 108 -32.30 7.84 -10.78
CA ILE A 108 -33.49 8.38 -10.09
C ILE A 108 -33.09 9.02 -8.76
N ASP A 109 -32.15 8.39 -8.07
CA ASP A 109 -31.62 8.84 -6.79
C ASP A 109 -30.16 8.43 -6.68
N THR A 110 -29.35 9.23 -5.99
CA THR A 110 -27.94 8.94 -5.72
C THR A 110 -27.59 9.26 -4.28
N ASP A 111 -26.81 8.39 -3.67
CA ASP A 111 -26.27 8.58 -2.32
C ASP A 111 -24.76 8.48 -2.34
N ILE A 112 -24.08 9.35 -1.62
CA ILE A 112 -22.64 9.37 -1.49
C ILE A 112 -22.21 9.03 -0.06
N ALA A 113 -21.39 8.00 0.06
CA ALA A 113 -20.83 7.55 1.32
C ALA A 113 -19.30 7.77 1.34
N VAL A 114 -18.76 8.15 2.50
CA VAL A 114 -17.33 8.49 2.71
C VAL A 114 -16.78 7.73 3.89
N GLU A 115 -15.62 7.11 3.71
CA GLU A 115 -14.86 6.37 4.77
C GLU A 115 -15.66 5.28 5.49
N GLU A 116 -16.55 4.61 4.78
CA GLU A 116 -17.38 3.55 5.34
C GLU A 116 -16.64 2.22 5.44
N LYS A 117 -16.93 1.51 6.53
CA LYS A 117 -16.46 0.15 6.76
C LYS A 117 -17.61 -0.84 6.69
N HIS A 118 -17.50 -1.78 5.77
CA HIS A 118 -18.49 -2.82 5.56
C HIS A 118 -17.96 -4.19 5.99
N ARG A 119 -18.86 -5.02 6.52
CA ARG A 119 -18.51 -6.34 7.00
C ARG A 119 -19.63 -7.33 6.73
N LYS A 120 -19.27 -8.53 6.26
CA LYS A 120 -20.20 -9.63 6.07
C LYS A 120 -19.51 -10.98 6.29
N THR A 121 -20.19 -11.87 6.99
CA THR A 121 -19.71 -13.25 7.14
C THR A 121 -20.23 -14.09 5.98
N ILE A 122 -19.34 -14.77 5.27
CA ILE A 122 -19.64 -15.67 4.17
C ILE A 122 -18.88 -16.98 4.40
N LEU A 123 -19.62 -18.09 4.48
CA LEU A 123 -19.07 -19.44 4.69
C LEU A 123 -18.05 -19.51 5.86
N GLY A 124 -18.32 -18.79 6.95
CA GLY A 124 -17.44 -18.75 8.12
C GLY A 124 -16.20 -17.87 8.00
N CYS A 125 -16.02 -17.18 6.89
CA CYS A 125 -15.01 -16.13 6.72
C CYS A 125 -15.61 -14.76 6.98
N ASP A 126 -14.86 -13.91 7.68
CA ASP A 126 -15.21 -12.52 7.97
C ASP A 126 -14.66 -11.60 6.90
N MET A 127 -15.49 -11.19 5.96
CA MET A 127 -15.13 -10.30 4.85
C MET A 127 -15.31 -8.86 5.27
N VAL A 128 -14.23 -8.05 5.10
CA VAL A 128 -14.18 -6.66 5.53
C VAL A 128 -13.63 -5.77 4.42
N ALA A 129 -14.35 -4.68 4.13
CA ALA A 129 -13.88 -3.62 3.24
C ALA A 129 -14.00 -2.27 3.93
N LYS A 130 -13.05 -1.39 3.65
CA LYS A 130 -13.09 0.04 3.97
C LYS A 130 -12.93 0.79 2.66
N LEU A 131 -13.77 1.79 2.44
CA LEU A 131 -13.77 2.64 1.24
C LEU A 131 -13.31 4.04 1.60
N ASP A 132 -12.70 4.73 0.64
CA ASP A 132 -12.48 6.16 0.76
C ASP A 132 -13.76 6.93 0.39
N ALA A 133 -14.41 6.54 -0.72
CA ALA A 133 -15.74 7.04 -1.06
C ALA A 133 -16.49 6.05 -1.99
N SER A 134 -17.82 6.13 -1.96
CA SER A 134 -18.69 5.45 -2.93
C SER A 134 -19.88 6.32 -3.30
N ILE A 135 -20.43 6.10 -4.50
CA ILE A 135 -21.70 6.69 -4.94
C ILE A 135 -22.62 5.53 -5.29
N PHE A 136 -23.72 5.43 -4.59
CA PHE A 136 -24.80 4.50 -4.89
C PHE A 136 -25.79 5.19 -5.82
N CYS A 137 -26.09 4.55 -6.93
CA CYS A 137 -26.99 5.07 -7.95
C CYS A 137 -28.20 4.14 -8.05
N PHE A 138 -29.39 4.66 -7.79
CA PHE A 138 -30.62 3.88 -7.69
C PHE A 138 -31.53 4.10 -8.91
N ALA A 139 -32.17 3.03 -9.35
CA ALA A 139 -33.28 2.98 -10.30
C ALA A 139 -34.44 2.20 -9.68
N ASN A 140 -35.63 2.17 -10.35
CA ASN A 140 -36.84 1.57 -9.80
C ASN A 140 -36.67 0.17 -9.21
N PHE A 141 -35.84 -0.70 -9.80
CA PHE A 141 -35.63 -2.08 -9.37
C PHE A 141 -34.16 -2.48 -9.34
N GLY A 142 -33.25 -1.52 -9.35
CA GLY A 142 -31.83 -1.84 -9.37
C GLY A 142 -30.94 -0.72 -8.88
N PHE A 143 -29.68 -1.07 -8.63
CA PHE A 143 -28.67 -0.13 -8.22
C PHE A 143 -27.33 -0.40 -8.88
N TYR A 144 -26.51 0.63 -8.94
CA TYR A 144 -25.16 0.64 -9.46
C TYR A 144 -24.24 1.35 -8.48
N ILE A 145 -22.96 1.00 -8.45
CA ILE A 145 -22.01 1.58 -7.49
C ILE A 145 -20.80 2.15 -8.22
N HIS A 146 -20.47 3.40 -7.93
CA HIS A 146 -19.13 3.94 -8.18
C HIS A 146 -18.30 3.86 -6.90
N ILE A 147 -17.09 3.30 -6.98
CA ILE A 147 -16.18 3.14 -5.85
C ILE A 147 -14.91 3.89 -6.14
N PHE A 148 -14.46 4.69 -5.20
CA PHE A 148 -13.28 5.53 -5.31
C PHE A 148 -12.23 5.10 -4.30
N ASP A 149 -10.97 5.11 -4.75
CA ASP A 149 -9.81 4.82 -3.93
C ASP A 149 -8.71 5.84 -4.26
N LEU A 150 -8.27 6.56 -3.24
CA LEU A 150 -7.22 7.55 -3.35
C LEU A 150 -5.86 6.88 -3.13
N LYS A 151 -4.99 6.94 -4.13
CA LYS A 151 -3.60 6.47 -4.01
C LYS A 151 -2.65 7.65 -3.90
N THR A 152 -1.93 7.71 -2.79
CA THR A 152 -1.02 8.82 -2.46
C THR A 152 0.45 8.52 -2.75
N GLY A 153 0.75 7.31 -3.24
CA GLY A 153 2.11 6.86 -3.59
C GLY A 153 2.45 7.07 -5.06
N TYR A 154 3.73 6.90 -5.38
CA TYR A 154 4.27 6.98 -6.75
C TYR A 154 4.42 5.62 -7.45
N ILE A 155 3.97 4.54 -6.82
CA ILE A 155 4.08 3.17 -7.32
C ILE A 155 2.84 2.84 -8.14
N ASP A 156 3.02 2.03 -9.19
CA ASP A 156 1.90 1.49 -9.97
C ASP A 156 1.15 0.45 -9.14
N TYR A 157 -0.06 0.80 -8.73
CA TYR A 157 -0.94 -0.05 -7.91
C TYR A 157 -2.09 -0.68 -8.70
N GLU A 158 -2.12 -0.56 -10.03
CA GLU A 158 -3.29 -0.88 -10.84
C GLU A 158 -3.91 -2.25 -10.49
N ALA A 159 -3.12 -3.32 -10.58
CA ALA A 159 -3.62 -4.67 -10.32
C ALA A 159 -4.07 -4.87 -8.86
N THR A 160 -3.32 -4.33 -7.90
CA THR A 160 -3.64 -4.44 -6.47
C THR A 160 -4.88 -3.63 -6.10
N ALA A 161 -5.00 -2.41 -6.65
CA ALA A 161 -6.16 -1.55 -6.45
C ALA A 161 -7.41 -2.17 -7.08
N TYR A 162 -7.29 -2.74 -8.29
CA TYR A 162 -8.41 -3.43 -8.95
C TYR A 162 -8.97 -4.55 -8.08
N ASP A 163 -8.14 -5.48 -7.61
CA ASP A 163 -8.58 -6.60 -6.78
C ASP A 163 -9.23 -6.12 -5.47
N GLN A 164 -8.65 -5.09 -4.83
CA GLN A 164 -9.17 -4.48 -3.61
C GLN A 164 -10.58 -3.91 -3.82
N LEU A 165 -10.72 -3.07 -4.84
CA LEU A 165 -11.97 -2.35 -5.08
C LEU A 165 -13.05 -3.25 -5.68
N ARG A 166 -12.66 -4.20 -6.52
CA ARG A 166 -13.58 -5.22 -7.04
C ARG A 166 -14.17 -6.07 -5.91
N PHE A 167 -13.34 -6.56 -5.00
CA PHE A 167 -13.81 -7.27 -3.81
C PHE A 167 -14.78 -6.41 -2.98
N THR A 168 -14.46 -5.12 -2.84
CA THR A 168 -15.31 -4.17 -2.13
C THR A 168 -16.67 -4.03 -2.80
N ALA A 169 -16.71 -3.85 -4.14
CA ALA A 169 -17.96 -3.78 -4.92
C ALA A 169 -18.83 -5.04 -4.74
N LEU A 170 -18.20 -6.22 -4.81
CA LEU A 170 -18.89 -7.49 -4.61
C LEU A 170 -19.48 -7.58 -3.19
N LEU A 171 -18.73 -7.15 -2.17
CA LEU A 171 -19.21 -7.17 -0.79
C LEU A 171 -20.39 -6.21 -0.60
N LEU A 172 -20.28 -4.99 -1.13
CA LEU A 172 -21.34 -3.98 -1.07
C LEU A 172 -22.64 -4.46 -1.74
N SER A 173 -22.54 -5.14 -2.87
CA SER A 173 -23.72 -5.66 -3.57
C SER A 173 -24.58 -6.61 -2.71
N LEU A 174 -23.99 -7.20 -1.67
CA LEU A 174 -24.68 -8.11 -0.76
C LEU A 174 -25.29 -7.42 0.46
N LEU A 175 -25.13 -6.11 0.61
CA LEU A 175 -25.68 -5.34 1.74
C LEU A 175 -27.11 -4.87 1.45
N PHE A 176 -27.48 -4.77 0.16
CA PHE A 176 -28.79 -4.34 -0.27
C PHE A 176 -29.85 -5.45 -0.22
N PRO A 177 -31.14 -5.09 -0.09
CA PRO A 177 -32.23 -6.06 -0.11
C PRO A 177 -32.25 -6.94 -1.36
N LYS A 178 -32.69 -8.20 -1.22
CA LYS A 178 -32.68 -9.19 -2.30
C LYS A 178 -33.58 -8.82 -3.49
N ASN A 179 -34.54 -7.92 -3.29
CA ASN A 179 -35.45 -7.43 -4.33
C ASN A 179 -34.88 -6.27 -5.15
N MET A 180 -33.67 -5.80 -4.82
CA MET A 180 -32.93 -4.81 -5.61
C MET A 180 -31.87 -5.50 -6.46
N ASP A 181 -31.96 -5.34 -7.78
CA ASP A 181 -30.99 -5.90 -8.71
C ASP A 181 -29.71 -5.07 -8.74
N PHE A 182 -28.60 -5.70 -8.38
CA PHE A 182 -27.29 -5.12 -8.65
C PHE A 182 -26.96 -5.19 -10.14
N LYS A 183 -26.71 -4.05 -10.76
CA LYS A 183 -26.43 -3.93 -12.19
C LYS A 183 -24.95 -3.91 -12.52
N GLY A 184 -24.10 -3.61 -11.55
CA GLY A 184 -22.66 -3.54 -11.73
C GLY A 184 -22.03 -2.37 -10.97
N PHE A 185 -20.78 -2.10 -11.30
CA PHE A 185 -19.99 -1.07 -10.66
C PHE A 185 -18.96 -0.44 -11.59
N THR A 186 -18.52 0.76 -11.24
CA THR A 186 -17.29 1.36 -11.77
C THR A 186 -16.31 1.61 -10.63
N ILE A 187 -15.11 1.12 -10.79
CA ILE A 187 -13.97 1.37 -9.91
C ILE A 187 -13.23 2.60 -10.43
N HIS A 188 -12.86 3.50 -9.53
CA HIS A 188 -12.06 4.69 -9.81
C HIS A 188 -10.83 4.70 -8.90
N THR A 189 -9.67 4.35 -9.43
CA THR A 189 -8.40 4.55 -8.76
C THR A 189 -7.89 5.94 -9.10
N VAL A 190 -7.83 6.81 -8.10
CA VAL A 190 -7.40 8.21 -8.25
C VAL A 190 -6.01 8.35 -7.65
N GLN A 191 -5.00 8.60 -8.50
CA GLN A 191 -3.59 8.72 -8.10
C GLN A 191 -2.99 10.05 -8.59
N PRO A 192 -3.30 11.17 -7.94
CA PRO A 192 -2.96 12.50 -8.45
C PRO A 192 -1.47 12.81 -8.56
N LEU A 193 -0.63 12.09 -7.81
CA LEU A 193 0.82 12.25 -7.84
C LEU A 193 1.53 11.34 -8.85
N TYR A 194 0.77 10.61 -9.67
CA TYR A 194 1.35 9.80 -10.73
C TYR A 194 2.02 10.70 -11.77
N TYR A 195 3.25 10.39 -12.16
CA TYR A 195 4.05 11.19 -13.09
C TYR A 195 3.51 11.17 -14.55
N ASP A 196 2.69 10.18 -14.88
CA ASP A 196 1.99 10.09 -16.16
C ASP A 196 0.54 10.57 -16.00
N ALA A 197 0.24 11.75 -16.54
CA ALA A 197 -1.08 12.37 -16.43
C ALA A 197 -2.21 11.47 -16.99
N THR A 198 -1.92 10.57 -17.91
CA THR A 198 -2.91 9.63 -18.47
C THR A 198 -3.32 8.54 -17.49
N LYS A 199 -2.49 8.28 -16.48
CA LYS A 199 -2.71 7.27 -15.43
C LYS A 199 -3.15 7.84 -14.08
N GLN A 200 -3.41 9.15 -14.00
CA GLN A 200 -3.86 9.77 -12.74
C GLN A 200 -5.22 9.26 -12.28
N ILE A 201 -6.08 8.87 -13.23
CA ILE A 201 -7.40 8.31 -12.93
C ILE A 201 -7.59 7.10 -13.83
N ILE A 202 -7.66 5.93 -13.19
CA ILE A 202 -7.90 4.65 -13.88
C ILE A 202 -9.30 4.20 -13.51
N THR A 203 -10.10 3.84 -14.51
CA THR A 203 -11.48 3.40 -14.33
C THR A 203 -11.68 2.01 -14.93
N HIS A 204 -12.38 1.14 -14.17
CA HIS A 204 -12.82 -0.18 -14.64
C HIS A 204 -14.31 -0.33 -14.38
N THR A 205 -15.06 -0.68 -15.40
CA THR A 205 -16.49 -0.90 -15.30
C THR A 205 -16.81 -2.37 -15.51
N GLU A 206 -17.63 -2.92 -14.62
CA GLU A 206 -18.06 -4.32 -14.70
C GLU A 206 -19.57 -4.42 -14.47
N GLN A 207 -20.24 -5.20 -15.33
CA GLN A 207 -21.63 -5.59 -15.14
C GLN A 207 -21.67 -6.95 -14.45
N ILE A 208 -22.27 -7.00 -13.29
CA ILE A 208 -22.34 -8.23 -12.49
C ILE A 208 -23.61 -8.23 -11.63
N THR A 209 -24.21 -9.40 -11.48
CA THR A 209 -25.39 -9.57 -10.65
C THR A 209 -25.04 -9.91 -9.20
N THR A 210 -25.95 -9.64 -8.26
CA THR A 210 -25.81 -10.06 -6.86
C THR A 210 -25.56 -11.56 -6.72
N LYS A 211 -26.15 -12.39 -7.60
CA LYS A 211 -25.93 -13.84 -7.60
C LYS A 211 -24.50 -14.21 -7.96
N GLN A 212 -23.94 -13.57 -9.00
CA GLN A 212 -22.54 -13.77 -9.39
C GLN A 212 -21.58 -13.27 -8.29
N ALA A 213 -21.82 -12.06 -7.75
CA ALA A 213 -21.03 -11.52 -6.66
C ALA A 213 -20.99 -12.46 -5.46
N ARG A 214 -22.14 -13.01 -5.05
CA ARG A 214 -22.24 -13.99 -3.96
C ARG A 214 -21.44 -15.25 -4.26
N LYS A 215 -21.52 -15.76 -5.49
CA LYS A 215 -20.78 -16.96 -5.93
C LYS A 215 -19.28 -16.73 -5.81
N GLU A 216 -18.76 -15.62 -6.34
CA GLU A 216 -17.33 -15.32 -6.32
C GLU A 216 -16.79 -15.12 -4.91
N LEU A 217 -17.53 -14.42 -4.03
CA LEU A 217 -17.13 -14.28 -2.64
C LEU A 217 -17.16 -15.62 -1.89
N ALA A 218 -18.10 -16.50 -2.22
CA ALA A 218 -18.14 -17.86 -1.67
C ALA A 218 -16.95 -18.70 -2.16
N GLU A 219 -16.60 -18.63 -3.43
CA GLU A 219 -15.41 -19.29 -4.01
C GLU A 219 -14.12 -18.79 -3.35
N LEU A 220 -13.99 -17.48 -3.10
CA LEU A 220 -12.86 -16.92 -2.37
C LEU A 220 -12.81 -17.45 -0.93
N ALA A 221 -13.95 -17.54 -0.23
CA ALA A 221 -14.01 -18.08 1.11
C ALA A 221 -13.61 -19.57 1.14
N GLU A 222 -14.09 -20.38 0.19
CA GLU A 222 -13.68 -21.79 0.07
C GLU A 222 -12.20 -21.91 -0.24
N PHE A 223 -11.68 -21.10 -1.18
CA PHE A 223 -10.25 -21.10 -1.49
C PHE A 223 -9.40 -20.80 -0.24
N VAL A 224 -9.80 -19.80 0.56
CA VAL A 224 -9.09 -19.45 1.80
C VAL A 224 -9.08 -20.61 2.79
N LYS A 225 -10.19 -21.35 2.91
CA LYS A 225 -10.27 -22.52 3.80
C LYS A 225 -9.33 -23.67 3.41
N THR A 226 -8.92 -23.75 2.13
CA THR A 226 -7.95 -24.77 1.71
C THR A 226 -6.60 -24.61 2.42
N GLY A 227 -6.30 -23.41 2.93
CA GLY A 227 -5.01 -23.09 3.55
C GLY A 227 -3.82 -23.27 2.60
N LYS A 228 -4.07 -23.39 1.27
CA LYS A 228 -3.00 -23.63 0.29
C LYS A 228 -1.99 -22.50 0.33
N CYS A 229 -0.74 -22.87 0.61
CA CYS A 229 0.39 -21.97 0.54
C CYS A 229 0.99 -21.95 -0.86
N ALA A 230 1.38 -20.76 -1.31
CA ALA A 230 2.20 -20.58 -2.49
C ALA A 230 3.20 -19.47 -2.21
N MET A 231 4.46 -19.65 -2.61
CA MET A 231 5.51 -18.64 -2.52
C MET A 231 5.59 -17.84 -3.82
N GLY A 232 6.02 -16.58 -3.73
CA GLY A 232 6.19 -15.70 -4.88
C GLY A 232 6.22 -14.22 -4.50
N SER A 233 6.10 -13.33 -5.49
CA SER A 233 6.20 -11.87 -5.32
C SER A 233 5.22 -11.27 -4.30
N HIS A 234 4.09 -11.91 -4.08
CA HIS A 234 3.10 -11.51 -3.09
C HIS A 234 3.56 -11.70 -1.64
N CYS A 235 4.61 -12.51 -1.39
CA CYS A 235 5.22 -12.67 -0.06
C CYS A 235 5.79 -11.35 0.47
N ARG A 236 6.22 -10.45 -0.41
CA ARG A 236 6.65 -9.09 -0.06
C ARG A 236 5.60 -8.30 0.72
N PHE A 237 4.33 -8.57 0.47
CA PHE A 237 3.20 -7.90 1.12
C PHE A 237 2.57 -8.75 2.22
N CYS A 238 3.18 -9.88 2.58
CA CYS A 238 2.67 -10.76 3.61
C CYS A 238 3.18 -10.34 4.98
N PRO A 239 2.31 -9.86 5.89
CA PRO A 239 2.74 -9.45 7.22
C PRO A 239 3.26 -10.61 8.07
N CYS A 240 2.97 -11.84 7.66
CA CYS A 240 3.28 -13.06 8.40
C CYS A 240 4.42 -13.88 7.78
N VAL A 241 5.25 -13.27 6.94
CA VAL A 241 6.32 -13.98 6.22
C VAL A 241 7.31 -14.66 7.18
N LEU A 242 7.62 -14.06 8.33
CA LEU A 242 8.52 -14.64 9.35
C LEU A 242 7.96 -15.90 10.00
N GLY A 243 6.64 -16.02 10.13
CA GLY A 243 5.98 -17.21 10.68
C GLY A 243 5.46 -18.17 9.62
N CYS A 244 5.79 -17.95 8.35
CA CYS A 244 5.34 -18.81 7.27
C CYS A 244 6.19 -20.09 7.21
N LYS A 245 5.59 -21.25 7.53
CA LYS A 245 6.29 -22.54 7.52
C LYS A 245 6.98 -22.81 6.19
N SER A 246 6.31 -22.56 5.04
CA SER A 246 6.90 -22.84 3.73
C SER A 246 8.14 -21.98 3.44
N VAL A 247 8.19 -20.73 3.95
CA VAL A 247 9.38 -19.89 3.80
C VAL A 247 10.49 -20.34 4.75
N ASN A 248 10.15 -20.71 6.00
CA ASN A 248 11.12 -21.22 6.94
C ASN A 248 11.70 -22.55 6.45
N ASP A 249 10.86 -23.48 5.97
CA ASP A 249 11.33 -24.76 5.38
C ASP A 249 12.28 -24.52 4.18
N LEU A 250 12.03 -23.48 3.36
CA LEU A 250 12.93 -23.09 2.26
C LEU A 250 14.27 -22.55 2.78
N VAL A 251 14.24 -21.69 3.82
CA VAL A 251 15.46 -21.17 4.44
C VAL A 251 16.28 -22.29 5.06
N ASP A 252 15.64 -23.23 5.77
CA ASP A 252 16.29 -24.41 6.33
C ASP A 252 16.87 -25.31 5.24
N PHE A 253 16.14 -25.50 4.13
CA PHE A 253 16.62 -26.24 2.97
C PHE A 253 17.87 -25.61 2.36
N ILE A 254 17.91 -24.27 2.21
CA ILE A 254 19.09 -23.55 1.68
C ILE A 254 20.28 -23.70 2.64
N ASN A 255 20.04 -23.56 3.94
CA ASN A 255 21.09 -23.66 4.95
C ASN A 255 21.68 -25.08 5.10
N SER A 256 20.89 -26.11 4.82
CA SER A 256 21.29 -27.51 4.98
C SER A 256 21.89 -28.13 3.72
N ASN A 257 21.86 -27.44 2.58
CA ASN A 257 22.40 -27.96 1.32
C ASN A 257 23.51 -27.06 0.78
N GLU A 258 24.60 -27.68 0.34
CA GLU A 258 25.62 -26.98 -0.41
C GLU A 258 25.11 -26.73 -1.84
N VAL A 259 25.19 -25.49 -2.31
CA VAL A 259 24.70 -25.09 -3.65
C VAL A 259 25.36 -25.92 -4.76
N GLU A 260 26.63 -26.28 -4.56
CA GLU A 260 27.42 -27.09 -5.50
C GLU A 260 26.85 -28.51 -5.70
N ASN A 261 26.08 -28.99 -4.73
CA ASN A 261 25.49 -30.34 -4.74
C ASN A 261 24.01 -30.34 -5.14
N MET A 262 23.45 -29.15 -5.47
CA MET A 262 22.07 -29.05 -5.90
C MET A 262 21.93 -29.46 -7.37
N ASP A 263 20.93 -30.29 -7.66
CA ASP A 263 20.50 -30.54 -9.04
C ASP A 263 19.78 -29.31 -9.64
N MET A 264 19.62 -29.30 -10.95
CA MET A 264 19.04 -28.19 -11.68
C MET A 264 17.63 -27.84 -11.15
N SER A 265 16.78 -28.82 -10.86
CA SER A 265 15.40 -28.57 -10.42
C SER A 265 15.35 -27.90 -9.04
N ARG A 266 16.28 -28.22 -8.15
CA ARG A 266 16.43 -27.58 -6.85
C ARG A 266 16.93 -26.13 -6.97
N LEU A 267 17.91 -25.90 -7.87
CA LEU A 267 18.39 -24.55 -8.17
C LEU A 267 17.28 -23.66 -8.74
N GLU A 268 16.52 -24.18 -9.70
CA GLU A 268 15.34 -23.48 -10.25
C GLU A 268 14.32 -23.16 -9.16
N TYR A 269 13.97 -24.10 -8.29
CA TYR A 269 13.06 -23.90 -7.18
C TYR A 269 13.50 -22.79 -6.23
N VAL A 270 14.80 -22.78 -5.82
CA VAL A 270 15.35 -21.72 -4.96
C VAL A 270 15.33 -20.38 -5.68
N TYR A 271 15.73 -20.36 -6.95
CA TYR A 271 15.75 -19.13 -7.74
C TYR A 271 14.35 -18.54 -7.96
N ASP A 272 13.37 -19.36 -8.27
CA ASP A 272 11.97 -18.94 -8.44
C ASP A 272 11.34 -18.44 -7.12
N SER A 273 11.87 -18.90 -5.98
CA SER A 273 11.43 -18.50 -4.65
C SER A 273 12.14 -17.25 -4.11
N ARG A 274 13.04 -16.61 -4.87
CA ARG A 274 13.87 -15.47 -4.43
C ARG A 274 13.05 -14.33 -3.82
N ASP A 275 11.86 -14.02 -4.37
CA ASP A 275 11.01 -12.96 -3.86
C ASP A 275 10.52 -13.26 -2.42
N ALA A 276 10.29 -14.52 -2.09
CA ALA A 276 9.90 -14.95 -0.75
C ALA A 276 11.10 -14.87 0.22
N ILE A 277 12.28 -15.25 -0.24
CA ILE A 277 13.54 -15.13 0.53
C ILE A 277 13.83 -13.65 0.82
N ASP A 278 13.77 -12.80 -0.19
CA ASP A 278 13.98 -11.35 -0.04
C ASP A 278 12.97 -10.73 0.94
N ALA A 279 11.72 -11.15 0.87
CA ALA A 279 10.68 -10.69 1.79
C ALA A 279 10.97 -11.11 3.23
N PHE A 280 11.41 -12.35 3.44
CA PHE A 280 11.81 -12.87 4.74
C PHE A 280 13.01 -12.11 5.30
N MET A 281 14.06 -11.89 4.50
CA MET A 281 15.26 -11.15 4.93
C MET A 281 14.96 -9.71 5.32
N ARG A 282 14.11 -9.01 4.54
CA ARG A 282 13.66 -7.65 4.90
C ARG A 282 12.86 -7.63 6.20
N ALA A 283 12.02 -8.64 6.42
CA ALA A 283 11.24 -8.74 7.64
C ALA A 283 12.15 -9.03 8.86
N CYS A 284 13.18 -9.85 8.71
CA CYS A 284 14.22 -10.08 9.71
C CYS A 284 14.96 -8.77 10.03
N GLU A 285 15.44 -8.04 9.00
CA GLU A 285 16.10 -6.76 9.17
C GLU A 285 15.22 -5.76 9.92
N GLY A 286 13.96 -5.62 9.52
CA GLY A 286 13.01 -4.73 10.19
C GLY A 286 12.79 -5.08 11.66
N LYS A 287 12.67 -6.38 11.99
CA LYS A 287 12.57 -6.83 13.39
C LYS A 287 13.87 -6.58 14.17
N LEU A 288 15.03 -6.81 13.57
CA LEU A 288 16.31 -6.50 14.20
C LEU A 288 16.47 -5.01 14.48
N ILE A 289 16.02 -4.13 13.56
CA ILE A 289 15.99 -2.68 13.81
C ILE A 289 15.10 -2.35 15.01
N GLU A 290 13.89 -2.94 15.10
CA GLU A 290 12.99 -2.74 16.24
C GLU A 290 13.64 -3.17 17.58
N PHE A 291 14.31 -4.33 17.62
CA PHE A 291 14.99 -4.83 18.81
C PHE A 291 16.21 -3.98 19.15
N ALA A 292 17.01 -3.60 18.14
CA ALA A 292 18.20 -2.78 18.36
C ALA A 292 17.85 -1.35 18.81
N ASP A 293 16.76 -0.76 18.31
CA ASP A 293 16.27 0.56 18.71
C ASP A 293 15.79 0.57 20.17
N ARG A 294 15.33 -0.58 20.70
CA ARG A 294 15.00 -0.79 22.12
C ARG A 294 16.19 -1.23 23.00
N GLY A 295 17.37 -1.39 22.41
CA GLY A 295 18.55 -1.88 23.12
C GLY A 295 18.55 -3.37 23.44
N GLU A 296 17.63 -4.14 22.87
CA GLU A 296 17.44 -5.57 23.12
C GLU A 296 18.36 -6.47 22.27
N SER A 297 19.05 -5.92 21.26
CA SER A 297 19.99 -6.67 20.43
C SER A 297 21.40 -6.69 20.99
N GLY A 298 21.94 -7.88 21.24
CA GLY A 298 23.33 -8.07 21.67
C GLY A 298 24.36 -7.71 20.59
N LYS A 299 24.06 -8.03 19.32
CA LYS A 299 25.02 -7.94 18.19
C LYS A 299 24.87 -6.68 17.34
N TYR A 300 23.70 -6.04 17.34
CA TYR A 300 23.36 -4.94 16.44
C TYR A 300 22.93 -3.69 17.22
N GLU A 301 23.19 -2.55 16.64
CA GLU A 301 22.69 -1.26 17.10
C GLU A 301 22.13 -0.44 15.93
N VAL A 302 21.27 0.51 16.23
CA VAL A 302 20.74 1.45 15.24
C VAL A 302 21.60 2.69 15.24
N ARG A 303 22.15 3.05 14.09
CA ARG A 303 22.87 4.31 13.87
C ARG A 303 22.13 5.17 12.86
N GLU A 304 22.19 6.47 13.02
CA GLU A 304 21.69 7.41 12.01
C GLU A 304 22.75 7.62 10.93
N LYS A 305 22.38 7.40 9.68
CA LYS A 305 23.20 7.70 8.51
C LYS A 305 22.54 8.80 7.69
N SER A 306 23.34 9.70 7.12
CA SER A 306 22.84 10.65 6.14
C SER A 306 22.25 9.94 4.92
N GLY A 307 20.98 10.21 4.65
CA GLY A 307 20.30 9.70 3.46
C GLY A 307 20.70 10.45 2.18
N HIS A 308 20.01 10.17 1.09
CA HIS A 308 20.21 10.91 -0.15
C HIS A 308 19.73 12.35 -0.01
N LYS A 309 20.52 13.29 -0.54
CA LYS A 309 20.18 14.71 -0.61
C LYS A 309 18.87 14.89 -1.41
N LYS A 310 17.96 15.69 -0.89
CA LYS A 310 16.68 16.05 -1.52
C LYS A 310 16.53 17.57 -1.56
N TRP A 311 15.97 18.10 -2.64
CA TRP A 311 15.62 19.50 -2.68
C TRP A 311 14.55 19.84 -1.65
N LYS A 312 14.70 20.92 -0.90
CA LYS A 312 13.72 21.42 0.07
C LYS A 312 12.49 22.00 -0.63
N ASP A 313 12.72 22.73 -1.72
CA ASP A 313 11.68 23.35 -2.55
C ASP A 313 12.17 23.38 -4.00
N GLU A 314 11.58 22.53 -4.86
CA GLU A 314 11.96 22.41 -6.28
C GLU A 314 11.72 23.73 -7.04
N LYS A 315 10.65 24.49 -6.72
CA LYS A 315 10.37 25.80 -7.38
C LYS A 315 11.41 26.86 -7.03
N ALA A 316 11.83 26.89 -5.76
CA ALA A 316 12.90 27.79 -5.34
C ALA A 316 14.23 27.41 -6.03
N VAL A 317 14.50 26.11 -6.19
CA VAL A 317 15.67 25.61 -6.91
C VAL A 317 15.62 26.00 -8.38
N GLU A 318 14.49 25.79 -9.07
CA GLU A 318 14.32 26.21 -10.46
C GLU A 318 14.56 27.69 -10.65
N LYS A 319 14.04 28.51 -9.74
CA LYS A 319 14.25 29.97 -9.74
C LYS A 319 15.73 30.33 -9.53
N SER A 320 16.39 29.68 -8.57
CA SER A 320 17.79 29.95 -8.21
C SER A 320 18.76 29.45 -9.27
N LEU A 321 18.45 28.31 -9.91
CA LEU A 321 19.31 27.69 -10.91
C LEU A 321 18.91 28.01 -12.37
N ARG A 322 18.04 29.02 -12.56
CA ARG A 322 17.53 29.42 -13.88
C ARG A 322 18.60 29.73 -14.92
N ILE A 323 19.79 30.14 -14.48
CA ILE A 323 20.94 30.42 -15.33
C ILE A 323 21.45 29.21 -16.12
N PHE A 324 21.19 28.00 -15.63
CA PHE A 324 21.59 26.74 -16.26
C PHE A 324 20.58 26.23 -17.30
N GLY A 325 19.44 26.93 -17.50
CA GLY A 325 18.42 26.58 -18.49
C GLY A 325 17.93 25.14 -18.30
N ASP A 326 17.78 24.42 -19.41
CA ASP A 326 17.32 23.02 -19.40
C ASP A 326 18.34 22.04 -18.81
N GLY A 327 19.58 22.48 -18.55
CA GLY A 327 20.64 21.66 -17.95
C GLY A 327 20.30 21.18 -16.50
N ILE A 328 19.36 21.84 -15.81
CA ILE A 328 18.93 21.43 -14.47
C ILE A 328 17.97 20.23 -14.47
N TYR A 329 17.47 19.84 -15.65
CA TYR A 329 16.52 18.75 -15.78
C TYR A 329 17.15 17.47 -16.30
N GLY A 330 16.86 16.33 -15.67
CA GLY A 330 16.96 15.02 -16.30
C GLY A 330 15.62 14.71 -16.98
N LYS A 331 15.52 13.73 -17.84
CA LYS A 331 14.30 13.32 -18.58
C LYS A 331 12.97 13.80 -17.92
N ARG A 332 12.66 15.10 -18.00
CA ARG A 332 11.48 15.80 -17.44
C ARG A 332 11.42 15.97 -15.92
N LYS A 333 12.52 15.82 -15.18
CA LYS A 333 12.61 16.10 -13.75
C LYS A 333 13.85 16.88 -13.42
N LEU A 334 13.77 17.71 -12.38
CA LEU A 334 14.92 18.39 -11.81
C LEU A 334 16.00 17.35 -11.44
N LEU A 335 17.26 17.62 -11.80
CA LEU A 335 18.37 16.76 -11.39
C LEU A 335 18.46 16.71 -9.87
N SER A 336 18.87 15.57 -9.31
CA SER A 336 19.08 15.49 -7.86
C SER A 336 20.20 16.43 -7.40
N PRO A 337 20.19 16.92 -6.14
CA PRO A 337 21.23 17.78 -5.61
C PRO A 337 22.64 17.25 -5.86
N ALA A 338 22.88 15.97 -5.63
CA ALA A 338 24.18 15.32 -5.86
C ALA A 338 24.62 15.30 -7.33
N LYS A 339 23.68 15.38 -8.28
CA LYS A 339 24.00 15.53 -9.72
C LYS A 339 24.30 16.99 -10.05
N MET A 340 23.52 17.93 -9.50
CA MET A 340 23.75 19.37 -9.74
C MET A 340 25.08 19.84 -9.16
N GLU A 341 25.50 19.36 -8.01
CA GLU A 341 26.83 19.67 -7.42
C GLU A 341 28.01 19.32 -8.34
N LYS A 342 27.80 18.45 -9.33
CA LYS A 342 28.81 18.14 -10.36
C LYS A 342 28.85 19.14 -11.53
N PHE A 343 27.81 19.98 -11.66
CA PHE A 343 27.71 20.96 -12.76
C PHE A 343 28.03 22.39 -12.32
N THR A 344 28.03 22.66 -11.00
CA THR A 344 28.35 24.00 -10.49
C THR A 344 29.28 23.90 -9.30
N SER A 345 30.14 24.91 -9.16
CA SER A 345 30.96 25.09 -7.95
C SER A 345 30.23 25.87 -6.84
N ASP A 346 29.00 26.32 -7.09
CA ASP A 346 28.23 27.08 -6.13
C ASP A 346 27.80 26.19 -4.96
N ASP A 347 27.75 26.75 -3.77
CA ASP A 347 27.23 26.07 -2.60
C ASP A 347 25.69 25.97 -2.66
N LEU A 348 25.20 24.77 -2.91
CA LEU A 348 23.77 24.48 -3.01
C LEU A 348 23.16 24.00 -1.66
N SER A 349 23.94 23.99 -0.58
CA SER A 349 23.54 23.39 0.70
C SER A 349 22.26 24.00 1.31
N ALA A 350 22.00 25.28 1.02
CA ALA A 350 20.79 25.95 1.47
C ALA A 350 19.51 25.45 0.78
N LEU A 351 19.61 24.86 -0.41
CA LEU A 351 18.49 24.46 -1.26
C LEU A 351 18.05 23.02 -1.08
N TYR A 352 18.87 22.17 -0.45
CA TYR A 352 18.52 20.78 -0.22
C TYR A 352 18.57 20.40 1.27
N GLU A 353 17.99 19.26 1.59
CA GLU A 353 18.12 18.59 2.88
C GLU A 353 18.74 17.21 2.69
N THR A 354 19.46 16.76 3.70
CA THR A 354 20.00 15.41 3.76
C THR A 354 19.33 14.70 4.94
N PRO A 355 18.24 13.97 4.69
CA PRO A 355 17.54 13.29 5.76
C PRO A 355 18.44 12.24 6.41
N LYS A 356 18.31 12.08 7.73
CA LYS A 356 18.96 11.00 8.46
C LYS A 356 18.15 9.72 8.27
N VAL A 357 18.83 8.61 8.02
CA VAL A 357 18.25 7.29 7.85
C VAL A 357 18.79 6.39 8.95
N LYS A 358 17.91 5.68 9.64
CA LYS A 358 18.32 4.65 10.61
C LYS A 358 18.84 3.43 9.84
N ILE A 359 20.02 2.99 10.18
CA ILE A 359 20.62 1.77 9.63
C ILE A 359 20.98 0.82 10.76
N LEU A 360 20.91 -0.47 10.48
CA LEU A 360 21.39 -1.51 11.37
C LEU A 360 22.91 -1.67 11.18
N VAL A 361 23.67 -1.60 12.27
CA VAL A 361 25.12 -1.77 12.26
C VAL A 361 25.49 -2.83 13.27
N LYS A 362 26.42 -3.72 12.89
CA LYS A 362 27.00 -4.67 13.82
C LYS A 362 27.85 -3.91 14.82
N LYS A 363 27.68 -4.18 16.12
CA LYS A 363 28.53 -3.60 17.19
C LYS A 363 29.97 -4.06 16.98
N GLU A 364 30.89 -3.10 16.96
CA GLU A 364 32.31 -3.41 16.95
C GLU A 364 32.68 -3.95 18.34
N ASN A 365 33.47 -5.08 18.38
CA ASN A 365 33.98 -5.72 19.59
C ASN A 365 33.01 -6.66 20.36
N VAL A 366 32.17 -7.43 19.68
CA VAL A 366 31.74 -8.69 20.27
C VAL A 366 32.69 -9.78 19.73
N PHE A 367 33.79 -10.05 20.47
CA PHE A 367 34.55 -11.27 20.28
C PHE A 367 33.66 -12.44 20.75
N GLU A 368 32.82 -12.97 19.89
CA GLU A 368 32.27 -14.30 20.08
C GLU A 368 33.27 -15.33 19.56
N VAL A 369 33.94 -15.97 20.49
CA VAL A 369 34.39 -17.34 20.26
C VAL A 369 33.10 -18.16 20.13
N LEU A 370 32.69 -18.42 18.89
CA LEU A 370 31.66 -19.42 18.62
C LEU A 370 32.33 -20.77 18.95
N ASP A 371 32.17 -21.21 20.19
CA ASP A 371 32.36 -22.61 20.54
C ASP A 371 31.26 -23.40 19.81
N PHE A 372 31.58 -23.83 18.60
CA PHE A 372 30.84 -24.88 17.92
C PHE A 372 31.03 -26.17 18.73
N HIS A 373 30.11 -26.43 19.66
CA HIS A 373 29.95 -27.78 20.17
C HIS A 373 29.32 -28.61 19.04
N PRO A 374 30.03 -29.61 18.52
CA PRO A 374 29.46 -30.55 17.58
C PRO A 374 28.27 -31.21 18.27
N ILE A 375 27.09 -31.10 17.64
CA ILE A 375 25.91 -31.86 18.06
C ILE A 375 26.30 -33.32 17.93
N ALA A 376 26.44 -33.98 19.07
CA ALA A 376 26.67 -35.44 19.12
C ALA A 376 25.47 -36.11 18.44
N THR A 377 25.67 -36.69 17.29
CA THR A 377 24.74 -37.61 16.67
C THR A 377 24.67 -38.86 17.53
N ASP A 378 23.65 -38.92 18.39
CA ASP A 378 23.33 -40.13 19.13
C ASP A 378 22.74 -41.14 18.13
N GLN A 379 23.53 -42.13 17.79
CA GLN A 379 23.08 -43.33 17.10
C GLN A 379 22.29 -44.20 18.08
N ARG A 380 20.96 -44.29 17.84
CA ARG A 380 20.22 -45.55 18.15
C ARG A 380 19.04 -45.71 17.19
#